data_9b361ff1963751578fdd820d34835d98
#
_entry.id   9b361ff1963751578fdd820d34835d98
#
_cell.length_a   1.000
_cell.length_b   1.000
_cell.length_c   1.000
_cell.angle_alpha   90.00
_cell.angle_beta   90.00
_cell.angle_gamma   90.00
#
_symmetry.space_group_name_H-M   'P 1'
#
loop_
_entity.id
_entity.type
_entity.pdbx_description
1 polymer ?
#
loop_
_entity_poly.entity_id
_entity_poly.type
_entity_poly.pdbx_seq_one_letter_code
_entity_poly.pdbx_strand_id
1 'polypeptide(L)'
;MQTFLTKTSFKKVVLLDYLLEKDNWCAMEELRNLLNVTEKSVLHYIEELEDLFKQYNGNILLKNEDNKRFFIKKEKDFPIYNIYLHFYKASYNYHLIDFMYKYPRSVLKDFAKEQFTSVSTVFRYAKLLIPYFRRYHITFHPFQLELNASEANIRSFFYYFYWNSTRESSDKWPFHIEQKEIEKYIVAFEGIYDITLTIFQK
;
A
#
# COMPACT_ATOMS: atom_id res chain seq x y z
N MET A 1 3.71 -3.46 6.17
CA MET A 1 3.75 -2.17 5.44
C MET A 1 5.18 -1.71 5.10
N GLN A 2 6.09 -1.67 6.07
CA GLN A 2 7.48 -1.17 5.89
C GLN A 2 8.24 -1.75 4.68
N THR A 3 8.04 -3.02 4.36
CA THR A 3 8.73 -3.74 3.26
C THR A 3 8.38 -3.20 1.86
N PHE A 4 7.24 -2.52 1.73
CA PHE A 4 6.78 -1.98 0.44
C PHE A 4 7.23 -0.54 0.20
N LEU A 5 7.58 0.18 1.26
CA LEU A 5 7.85 1.60 1.18
C LEU A 5 9.34 1.88 0.95
N THR A 6 9.64 2.93 0.21
CA THR A 6 10.99 3.53 0.20
C THR A 6 11.30 4.09 1.59
N LYS A 7 12.59 4.32 1.89
CA LYS A 7 12.98 4.96 3.17
C LYS A 7 12.26 6.29 3.39
N THR A 8 12.10 7.08 2.33
CA THR A 8 11.43 8.38 2.38
C THR A 8 9.94 8.24 2.63
N SER A 9 9.25 7.38 1.88
CA SER A 9 7.81 7.13 2.09
C SER A 9 7.54 6.54 3.47
N PHE A 10 8.42 5.67 3.96
CA PHE A 10 8.32 5.14 5.31
C PHE A 10 8.44 6.24 6.38
N LYS A 11 9.38 7.18 6.24
CA LYS A 11 9.49 8.31 7.16
C LYS A 11 8.26 9.21 7.16
N LYS A 12 7.62 9.42 6.01
CA LYS A 12 6.35 10.15 5.93
C LYS A 12 5.21 9.42 6.65
N VAL A 13 5.15 8.11 6.53
CA VAL A 13 4.17 7.30 7.28
C VAL A 13 4.44 7.37 8.77
N VAL A 14 5.69 7.27 9.22
CA VAL A 14 6.05 7.44 10.65
C VAL A 14 5.68 8.83 11.16
N LEU A 15 5.92 9.88 10.35
CA LEU A 15 5.52 11.24 10.67
C LEU A 15 4.01 11.37 10.82
N LEU A 16 3.26 10.82 9.88
CA LEU A 16 1.80 10.79 9.90
C LEU A 16 1.27 10.09 11.16
N ASP A 17 1.76 8.88 11.44
CA ASP A 17 1.38 8.09 12.62
C ASP A 17 1.61 8.88 13.91
N TYR A 18 2.79 9.49 14.03
CA TYR A 18 3.15 10.25 15.22
C TYR A 18 2.23 11.48 15.43
N LEU A 19 1.97 12.25 14.36
CA LEU A 19 1.10 13.43 14.44
C LEU A 19 -0.36 13.06 14.76
N LEU A 20 -0.83 11.89 14.27
CA LEU A 20 -2.17 11.39 14.56
C LEU A 20 -2.29 10.86 15.99
N GLU A 21 -1.28 10.15 16.49
CA GLU A 21 -1.27 9.56 17.84
C GLU A 21 -1.18 10.63 18.91
N LYS A 22 -0.38 11.67 18.69
CA LYS A 22 -0.24 12.78 19.64
C LYS A 22 -1.53 13.59 19.82
N ASP A 23 -2.34 13.69 18.77
CA ASP A 23 -3.57 14.49 18.73
C ASP A 23 -3.39 15.90 19.33
N ASN A 24 -2.22 16.47 19.15
CA ASN A 24 -1.79 17.77 19.66
C ASN A 24 -0.64 18.35 18.84
N TRP A 25 -0.31 19.62 19.09
CA TRP A 25 0.82 20.28 18.45
C TRP A 25 2.16 19.60 18.78
N CYS A 26 2.90 19.26 17.75
CA CYS A 26 4.24 18.66 17.83
C CYS A 26 5.29 19.68 17.39
N ALA A 27 6.37 19.83 18.16
CA ALA A 27 7.44 20.74 17.83
C ALA A 27 8.33 20.18 16.69
N MET A 28 8.91 21.05 15.89
CA MET A 28 9.87 20.70 14.83
C MET A 28 11.01 19.83 15.37
N GLU A 29 11.53 20.13 16.54
CA GLU A 29 12.62 19.37 17.15
C GLU A 29 12.22 17.91 17.47
N GLU A 30 11.00 17.69 17.97
CA GLU A 30 10.46 16.33 18.21
C GLU A 30 10.42 15.54 16.91
N LEU A 31 9.92 16.15 15.82
CA LEU A 31 9.79 15.50 14.52
C LEU A 31 11.15 15.18 13.88
N ARG A 32 12.10 16.09 14.01
CA ARG A 32 13.49 15.86 13.56
C ARG A 32 14.11 14.67 14.27
N ASN A 33 13.99 14.62 15.58
CA ASN A 33 14.55 13.57 16.41
C ASN A 33 13.89 12.22 16.12
N LEU A 34 12.55 12.19 16.02
CA LEU A 34 11.78 11.00 15.66
C LEU A 34 12.24 10.39 14.33
N LEU A 35 12.42 11.23 13.32
CA LEU A 35 12.73 10.78 11.96
C LEU A 35 14.24 10.66 11.70
N ASN A 36 15.07 11.19 12.58
CA ASN A 36 16.52 11.34 12.40
C ASN A 36 16.84 11.95 11.03
N VAL A 37 16.36 13.19 10.82
CA VAL A 37 16.54 13.97 9.58
C VAL A 37 16.75 15.46 9.89
N THR A 38 17.11 16.22 8.86
CA THR A 38 17.22 17.69 8.95
C THR A 38 15.82 18.36 8.98
N GLU A 39 15.75 19.57 9.51
CA GLU A 39 14.55 20.41 9.49
C GLU A 39 13.98 20.57 8.07
N LYS A 40 14.85 20.86 7.10
CA LYS A 40 14.46 20.94 5.68
C LYS A 40 13.76 19.67 5.18
N SER A 41 14.22 18.50 5.64
CA SER A 41 13.58 17.25 5.25
C SER A 41 12.22 17.07 5.90
N VAL A 42 12.06 17.51 7.16
CA VAL A 42 10.74 17.48 7.83
C VAL A 42 9.76 18.39 7.10
N LEU A 43 10.16 19.64 6.79
CA LEU A 43 9.32 20.59 6.05
C LEU A 43 8.89 20.02 4.69
N HIS A 44 9.80 19.42 3.96
CA HIS A 44 9.48 18.78 2.69
C HIS A 44 8.45 17.63 2.85
N TYR A 45 8.57 16.80 3.89
CA TYR A 45 7.58 15.74 4.15
C TYR A 45 6.22 16.32 4.56
N ILE A 46 6.21 17.41 5.30
CA ILE A 46 5.00 18.15 5.68
C ILE A 46 4.29 18.69 4.44
N GLU A 47 5.02 19.37 3.54
CA GLU A 47 4.49 19.90 2.27
C GLU A 47 3.85 18.79 1.42
N GLU A 48 4.52 17.64 1.29
CA GLU A 48 3.99 16.51 0.52
C GLU A 48 2.74 15.89 1.18
N LEU A 49 2.66 15.87 2.52
CA LEU A 49 1.44 15.43 3.23
C LEU A 49 0.31 16.44 3.06
N GLU A 50 0.60 17.74 3.14
CA GLU A 50 -0.40 18.79 2.89
C GLU A 50 -0.97 18.70 1.48
N ASP A 51 -0.12 18.50 0.46
CA ASP A 51 -0.56 18.33 -0.92
C ASP A 51 -1.43 17.08 -1.09
N LEU A 52 -1.07 15.98 -0.43
CA LEU A 52 -1.89 14.78 -0.42
C LEU A 52 -3.25 15.02 0.24
N PHE A 53 -3.29 15.76 1.34
CA PHE A 53 -4.53 16.04 2.09
C PHE A 53 -5.51 16.93 1.33
N LYS A 54 -5.05 17.78 0.41
CA LYS A 54 -5.91 18.60 -0.47
C LYS A 54 -6.91 17.78 -1.27
N GLN A 55 -6.57 16.51 -1.58
CA GLN A 55 -7.44 15.59 -2.32
C GLN A 55 -8.68 15.16 -1.53
N TYR A 56 -8.71 15.40 -0.22
CA TYR A 56 -9.76 14.94 0.69
C TYR A 56 -10.72 16.06 1.16
N ASN A 57 -10.80 17.17 0.43
CA ASN A 57 -11.80 18.23 0.60
C ASN A 57 -11.93 18.75 2.04
N GLY A 58 -10.83 18.82 2.79
CA GLY A 58 -10.82 19.34 4.15
C GLY A 58 -11.16 18.34 5.26
N ASN A 59 -11.50 17.09 4.92
CA ASN A 59 -11.77 16.05 5.93
C ASN A 59 -10.52 15.67 6.75
N ILE A 60 -9.35 15.97 6.25
CA ILE A 60 -8.07 15.90 6.95
C ILE A 60 -7.24 17.14 6.59
N LEU A 61 -6.64 17.76 7.58
CA LEU A 61 -5.85 18.99 7.41
C LEU A 61 -4.59 18.91 8.26
N LEU A 62 -3.49 19.38 7.71
CA LEU A 62 -2.28 19.63 8.47
C LEU A 62 -2.26 21.11 8.86
N LYS A 63 -2.12 21.39 10.14
CA LYS A 63 -1.96 22.74 10.69
C LYS A 63 -0.48 23.00 10.91
N ASN A 64 -0.02 24.15 10.45
CA ASN A 64 1.36 24.58 10.54
C ASN A 64 1.41 25.96 11.21
N GLU A 65 2.21 26.10 12.26
CA GLU A 65 2.45 27.34 12.96
C GLU A 65 3.91 27.78 12.76
N ASP A 66 4.13 28.68 11.83
CA ASP A 66 5.41 29.31 11.49
C ASP A 66 6.57 28.31 11.25
N ASN A 67 6.25 27.13 10.71
CA ASN A 67 7.19 26.01 10.52
C ASN A 67 7.86 25.51 11.80
N LYS A 68 7.28 25.82 12.96
CA LYS A 68 7.80 25.43 14.28
C LYS A 68 6.99 24.33 14.94
N ARG A 69 5.68 24.34 14.73
CA ARG A 69 4.76 23.34 15.31
C ARG A 69 3.75 22.87 14.27
N PHE A 70 3.39 21.59 14.35
CA PHE A 70 2.52 20.91 13.40
C PHE A 70 1.47 20.08 14.14
N PHE A 71 0.28 20.04 13.56
CA PHE A 71 -0.83 19.27 14.10
C PHE A 71 -1.71 18.75 12.95
N ILE A 72 -2.19 17.50 13.03
CA ILE A 72 -3.17 16.96 12.10
C ILE A 72 -4.55 17.02 12.72
N LYS A 73 -5.47 17.74 12.07
CA LYS A 73 -6.89 17.71 12.37
C LYS A 73 -7.58 16.82 11.34
N LYS A 74 -8.35 15.83 11.78
CA LYS A 74 -9.17 15.00 10.90
C LYS A 74 -10.59 14.88 11.41
N GLU A 75 -11.54 14.69 10.50
CA GLU A 75 -12.91 14.31 10.87
C GLU A 75 -12.93 12.92 11.50
N LYS A 76 -13.88 12.69 12.43
CA LYS A 76 -13.96 11.46 13.23
C LYS A 76 -14.00 10.20 12.35
N ASP A 77 -14.80 10.25 11.30
CA ASP A 77 -15.06 9.11 10.41
C ASP A 77 -14.17 9.10 9.17
N PHE A 78 -13.13 9.96 9.13
CA PHE A 78 -12.21 9.99 7.99
C PHE A 78 -11.39 8.70 7.90
N PRO A 79 -11.45 7.99 6.76
CA PRO A 79 -10.76 6.71 6.58
C PRO A 79 -9.25 6.95 6.35
N ILE A 80 -8.50 7.08 7.43
CA ILE A 80 -7.04 7.34 7.38
C ILE A 80 -6.28 6.30 6.56
N TYR A 81 -6.85 5.11 6.43
CA TYR A 81 -6.30 4.05 5.62
C TYR A 81 -6.05 4.47 4.16
N ASN A 82 -6.86 5.36 3.59
CA ASN A 82 -6.67 5.87 2.23
C ASN A 82 -5.33 6.58 2.06
N ILE A 83 -4.83 7.25 3.10
CA ILE A 83 -3.51 7.90 3.08
C ILE A 83 -2.40 6.85 3.04
N TYR A 84 -2.50 5.81 3.88
CA TYR A 84 -1.53 4.72 3.85
C TYR A 84 -1.53 3.98 2.51
N LEU A 85 -2.72 3.77 1.96
CA LEU A 85 -2.90 3.13 0.67
C LEU A 85 -2.28 3.93 -0.48
N HIS A 86 -2.34 5.26 -0.42
CA HIS A 86 -1.65 6.11 -1.39
C HIS A 86 -0.15 5.81 -1.42
N PHE A 87 0.54 5.83 -0.26
CA PHE A 87 1.96 5.50 -0.17
C PHE A 87 2.27 4.07 -0.61
N TYR A 88 1.40 3.14 -0.26
CA TYR A 88 1.54 1.73 -0.58
C TYR A 88 1.44 1.48 -2.09
N LYS A 89 0.39 2.00 -2.73
CA LYS A 89 0.17 1.89 -4.18
C LYS A 89 1.21 2.63 -5.02
N ALA A 90 1.83 3.68 -4.50
CA ALA A 90 2.92 4.39 -5.18
C ALA A 90 4.26 3.64 -5.14
N SER A 91 4.36 2.50 -4.46
CA SER A 91 5.63 1.79 -4.30
C SER A 91 5.94 0.85 -5.47
N TYR A 92 7.21 0.76 -5.86
CA TYR A 92 7.68 -0.22 -6.85
C TYR A 92 7.33 -1.66 -6.47
N ASN A 93 7.38 -1.98 -5.18
CA ASN A 93 7.08 -3.32 -4.71
C ASN A 93 5.61 -3.69 -4.86
N TYR A 94 4.71 -2.73 -4.69
CA TYR A 94 3.29 -2.94 -4.99
C TYR A 94 3.08 -3.24 -6.48
N HIS A 95 3.62 -2.38 -7.34
CA HIS A 95 3.50 -2.56 -8.79
C HIS A 95 4.13 -3.86 -9.28
N LEU A 96 5.25 -4.27 -8.69
CA LEU A 96 5.90 -5.54 -9.05
C LEU A 96 5.03 -6.75 -8.70
N ILE A 97 4.42 -6.77 -7.51
CA ILE A 97 3.52 -7.86 -7.11
C ILE A 97 2.26 -7.88 -7.99
N ASP A 98 1.66 -6.72 -8.25
CA ASP A 98 0.52 -6.59 -9.15
C ASP A 98 0.85 -7.06 -10.57
N PHE A 99 2.04 -6.69 -11.07
CA PHE A 99 2.55 -7.16 -12.35
C PHE A 99 2.72 -8.68 -12.41
N MET A 100 3.30 -9.29 -11.36
CA MET A 100 3.45 -10.75 -11.26
C MET A 100 2.11 -11.49 -11.30
N TYR A 101 1.08 -10.92 -10.68
CA TYR A 101 -0.27 -11.46 -10.72
C TYR A 101 -0.88 -11.38 -12.13
N LYS A 102 -0.73 -10.23 -12.77
CA LYS A 102 -1.29 -9.96 -14.10
C LYS A 102 -0.58 -10.74 -15.21
N TYR A 103 0.73 -10.93 -15.05
CA TYR A 103 1.61 -11.52 -16.06
C TYR A 103 2.45 -12.66 -15.48
N PRO A 104 1.86 -13.81 -15.15
CA PRO A 104 2.53 -14.89 -14.39
C PRO A 104 3.69 -15.57 -15.12
N ARG A 105 3.90 -15.29 -16.41
CA ARG A 105 5.01 -15.83 -17.22
C ARG A 105 6.07 -14.79 -17.56
N SER A 106 5.96 -13.59 -17.03
CA SER A 106 6.90 -12.51 -17.27
C SER A 106 8.16 -12.67 -16.42
N VAL A 107 9.21 -11.96 -16.81
CA VAL A 107 10.47 -11.88 -16.08
C VAL A 107 10.76 -10.45 -15.64
N LEU A 108 11.72 -10.28 -14.75
CA LEU A 108 12.08 -8.97 -14.19
C LEU A 108 12.39 -7.91 -15.27
N LYS A 109 12.95 -8.33 -16.42
CA LYS A 109 13.24 -7.43 -17.53
C LYS A 109 11.99 -6.81 -18.14
N ASP A 110 10.89 -7.55 -18.18
CA ASP A 110 9.61 -7.08 -18.73
C ASP A 110 9.02 -5.99 -17.84
N PHE A 111 9.05 -6.20 -16.54
CA PHE A 111 8.63 -5.18 -15.56
C PHE A 111 9.54 -3.94 -15.62
N ALA A 112 10.85 -4.11 -15.72
CA ALA A 112 11.78 -2.99 -15.84
C ALA A 112 11.48 -2.13 -17.08
N LYS A 113 11.12 -2.76 -18.21
CA LYS A 113 10.72 -2.09 -19.44
C LYS A 113 9.40 -1.32 -19.24
N GLU A 114 8.39 -1.94 -18.62
CA GLU A 114 7.12 -1.30 -18.33
C GLU A 114 7.27 -0.06 -17.42
N GLN A 115 8.17 -0.16 -16.44
CA GLN A 115 8.43 0.93 -15.49
C GLN A 115 9.49 1.94 -15.99
N PHE A 116 9.93 1.87 -17.24
CA PHE A 116 10.95 2.75 -17.84
C PHE A 116 12.22 2.88 -16.97
N THR A 117 12.66 1.77 -16.37
CA THR A 117 13.80 1.75 -15.43
C THR A 117 14.78 0.62 -15.75
N SER A 118 15.94 0.61 -15.06
CA SER A 118 16.94 -0.44 -15.24
C SER A 118 16.58 -1.74 -14.50
N VAL A 119 16.92 -2.89 -15.08
CA VAL A 119 16.76 -4.20 -14.45
C VAL A 119 17.47 -4.27 -13.09
N SER A 120 18.63 -3.64 -12.95
CA SER A 120 19.39 -3.61 -11.70
C SER A 120 18.64 -2.84 -10.59
N THR A 121 17.95 -1.76 -10.96
CA THR A 121 17.11 -0.99 -10.04
C THR A 121 15.95 -1.83 -9.54
N VAL A 122 15.20 -2.46 -10.44
CA VAL A 122 14.06 -3.32 -10.08
C VAL A 122 14.52 -4.53 -9.27
N PHE A 123 15.64 -5.16 -9.63
CA PHE A 123 16.19 -6.29 -8.91
C PHE A 123 16.49 -5.97 -7.43
N ARG A 124 17.00 -4.77 -7.16
CA ARG A 124 17.25 -4.30 -5.80
C ARG A 124 15.94 -4.20 -4.99
N TYR A 125 14.86 -3.70 -5.59
CA TYR A 125 13.55 -3.66 -4.94
C TYR A 125 12.94 -5.05 -4.78
N ALA A 126 13.01 -5.88 -5.82
CA ALA A 126 12.49 -7.25 -5.77
C ALA A 126 13.12 -8.08 -4.66
N LYS A 127 14.43 -7.92 -4.39
CA LYS A 127 15.09 -8.59 -3.26
C LYS A 127 14.48 -8.26 -1.91
N LEU A 128 13.94 -7.07 -1.71
CA LEU A 128 13.28 -6.67 -0.47
C LEU A 128 11.98 -7.45 -0.22
N LEU A 129 11.41 -8.07 -1.26
CA LEU A 129 10.22 -8.90 -1.15
C LEU A 129 10.50 -10.33 -0.67
N ILE A 130 11.75 -10.82 -0.77
CA ILE A 130 12.10 -12.19 -0.35
C ILE A 130 11.65 -12.50 1.08
N PRO A 131 12.01 -11.69 2.12
CA PRO A 131 11.55 -11.96 3.48
C PRO A 131 10.03 -11.81 3.65
N TYR A 132 9.39 -11.01 2.80
CA TYR A 132 7.93 -10.86 2.81
C TYR A 132 7.24 -12.10 2.28
N PHE A 133 7.63 -12.62 1.11
CA PHE A 133 7.09 -13.87 0.55
C PHE A 133 7.33 -15.08 1.48
N ARG A 134 8.49 -15.12 2.14
CA ARG A 134 8.82 -16.21 3.08
C ARG A 134 7.81 -16.33 4.22
N ARG A 135 7.18 -15.24 4.68
CA ARG A 135 6.12 -15.29 5.71
C ARG A 135 4.88 -16.07 5.26
N TYR A 136 4.68 -16.21 3.95
CA TYR A 136 3.61 -17.00 3.33
C TYR A 136 4.10 -18.36 2.86
N HIS A 137 5.28 -18.80 3.31
CA HIS A 137 5.91 -20.05 2.87
C HIS A 137 6.15 -20.11 1.36
N ILE A 138 6.44 -18.95 0.74
CA ILE A 138 6.73 -18.82 -0.68
C ILE A 138 8.23 -18.56 -0.86
N THR A 139 8.90 -19.37 -1.68
CA THR A 139 10.24 -19.09 -2.17
C THR A 139 10.13 -18.24 -3.43
N PHE A 140 10.72 -17.06 -3.37
CA PHE A 140 10.67 -16.08 -4.46
C PHE A 140 12.02 -15.99 -5.17
N HIS A 141 12.01 -16.15 -6.49
CA HIS A 141 13.15 -15.98 -7.38
C HIS A 141 13.05 -14.65 -8.15
N PRO A 142 13.70 -13.57 -7.68
CA PRO A 142 13.48 -12.21 -8.18
C PRO A 142 13.75 -12.02 -9.67
N PHE A 143 14.71 -12.76 -10.23
CA PHE A 143 15.10 -12.57 -11.62
C PHE A 143 14.07 -13.13 -12.61
N GLN A 144 13.52 -14.29 -12.27
CA GLN A 144 12.48 -15.00 -13.04
C GLN A 144 11.07 -14.55 -12.65
N LEU A 145 10.91 -13.73 -11.60
CA LEU A 145 9.63 -13.40 -10.97
C LEU A 145 8.82 -14.66 -10.58
N GLU A 146 9.53 -15.74 -10.24
CA GLU A 146 8.94 -17.03 -9.96
C GLU A 146 8.60 -17.17 -8.47
N LEU A 147 7.39 -17.65 -8.20
CA LEU A 147 6.90 -18.00 -6.88
C LEU A 147 6.81 -19.52 -6.77
N ASN A 148 7.67 -20.11 -5.94
CA ASN A 148 7.68 -21.55 -5.70
C ASN A 148 7.06 -21.85 -4.34
N ALA A 149 5.84 -22.39 -4.36
CA ALA A 149 5.05 -22.77 -3.19
C ALA A 149 3.85 -23.63 -3.60
N SER A 150 3.07 -24.11 -2.63
CA SER A 150 1.75 -24.67 -2.90
C SER A 150 0.82 -23.62 -3.51
N GLU A 151 -0.11 -24.04 -4.35
CA GLU A 151 -1.11 -23.14 -4.94
C GLU A 151 -1.93 -22.42 -3.85
N ALA A 152 -2.25 -23.11 -2.76
CA ALA A 152 -2.95 -22.54 -1.62
C ALA A 152 -2.19 -21.35 -1.00
N ASN A 153 -0.88 -21.45 -0.84
CA ASN A 153 -0.05 -20.37 -0.31
C ASN A 153 0.00 -19.17 -1.26
N ILE A 154 0.14 -19.42 -2.57
CA ILE A 154 0.16 -18.37 -3.59
C ILE A 154 -1.19 -17.65 -3.64
N ARG A 155 -2.31 -18.38 -3.65
CA ARG A 155 -3.67 -17.80 -3.61
C ARG A 155 -3.90 -16.98 -2.35
N SER A 156 -3.54 -17.52 -1.18
CA SER A 156 -3.66 -16.81 0.09
C SER A 156 -2.85 -15.52 0.11
N PHE A 157 -1.63 -15.56 -0.43
CA PHE A 157 -0.79 -14.37 -0.54
C PHE A 157 -1.48 -13.27 -1.36
N PHE A 158 -1.90 -13.56 -2.60
CA PHE A 158 -2.55 -12.57 -3.46
C PHE A 158 -3.89 -12.11 -2.91
N TYR A 159 -4.66 -13.01 -2.27
CA TYR A 159 -5.87 -12.62 -1.57
C TYR A 159 -5.58 -11.54 -0.51
N TYR A 160 -4.64 -11.77 0.41
CA TYR A 160 -4.29 -10.80 1.44
C TYR A 160 -3.65 -9.53 0.86
N PHE A 161 -2.86 -9.65 -0.19
CA PHE A 161 -2.28 -8.51 -0.87
C PHE A 161 -3.36 -7.56 -1.41
N TYR A 162 -4.32 -8.07 -2.16
CA TYR A 162 -5.39 -7.27 -2.72
C TYR A 162 -6.40 -6.85 -1.66
N TRP A 163 -6.79 -7.73 -0.75
CA TRP A 163 -7.67 -7.39 0.37
C TRP A 163 -7.15 -6.18 1.14
N ASN A 164 -5.88 -6.18 1.52
CA ASN A 164 -5.26 -5.06 2.23
C ASN A 164 -5.08 -3.80 1.38
N SER A 165 -5.14 -3.89 0.07
CA SER A 165 -4.96 -2.76 -0.84
C SER A 165 -6.25 -2.22 -1.43
N THR A 166 -7.40 -2.89 -1.24
CA THR A 166 -8.66 -2.51 -1.88
C THR A 166 -9.86 -2.44 -0.94
N ARG A 167 -9.82 -3.07 0.24
CA ARG A 167 -10.98 -3.27 1.12
C ARG A 167 -11.77 -2.01 1.49
N GLU A 168 -11.15 -0.84 1.46
CA GLU A 168 -11.79 0.44 1.78
C GLU A 168 -11.96 1.35 0.56
N SER A 169 -11.56 0.88 -0.63
CA SER A 169 -11.74 1.63 -1.86
C SER A 169 -12.96 1.07 -2.58
N SER A 170 -14.08 1.78 -2.50
CA SER A 170 -15.32 1.43 -3.19
C SER A 170 -15.22 1.41 -4.73
N ASP A 171 -14.12 1.92 -5.29
CA ASP A 171 -14.16 2.39 -6.67
C ASP A 171 -13.39 1.55 -7.69
N LYS A 172 -12.61 0.54 -7.28
CA LYS A 172 -11.84 -0.23 -8.27
C LYS A 172 -11.69 -1.70 -7.89
N TRP A 173 -12.49 -2.50 -8.56
CA TRP A 173 -12.27 -3.95 -8.63
C TRP A 173 -10.88 -4.24 -9.23
N PRO A 174 -9.98 -4.92 -8.49
CA PRO A 174 -8.57 -5.04 -8.91
C PRO A 174 -8.30 -6.19 -9.88
N PHE A 175 -9.31 -7.02 -10.17
CA PHE A 175 -9.14 -8.25 -10.92
C PHE A 175 -9.55 -8.09 -12.38
N HIS A 176 -8.99 -8.94 -13.27
CA HIS A 176 -9.33 -8.97 -14.69
C HIS A 176 -10.71 -9.56 -14.99
N ILE A 177 -11.23 -10.38 -14.06
CA ILE A 177 -12.55 -10.98 -14.16
C ILE A 177 -13.57 -9.93 -13.71
N GLU A 178 -14.60 -9.70 -14.48
CA GLU A 178 -15.69 -8.80 -14.10
C GLU A 178 -16.37 -9.27 -12.81
N GLN A 179 -16.64 -8.34 -11.88
CA GLN A 179 -17.28 -8.66 -10.61
C GLN A 179 -18.60 -9.42 -10.83
N LYS A 180 -19.37 -9.02 -11.84
CA LYS A 180 -20.64 -9.67 -12.22
C LYS A 180 -20.48 -11.14 -12.64
N GLU A 181 -19.32 -11.53 -13.16
CA GLU A 181 -19.06 -12.94 -13.48
C GLU A 181 -18.84 -13.75 -12.20
N ILE A 182 -18.10 -13.19 -11.24
CA ILE A 182 -17.91 -13.83 -9.93
C ILE A 182 -19.24 -13.99 -9.19
N GLU A 183 -20.10 -12.98 -9.22
CA GLU A 183 -21.43 -13.02 -8.61
C GLU A 183 -22.28 -14.18 -9.16
N LYS A 184 -22.21 -14.46 -10.46
CA LYS A 184 -22.91 -15.62 -11.06
C LYS A 184 -22.43 -16.96 -10.48
N TYR A 185 -21.10 -17.11 -10.27
CA TYR A 185 -20.55 -18.33 -9.65
C TYR A 185 -20.96 -18.44 -8.18
N ILE A 186 -21.00 -17.32 -7.45
CA ILE A 186 -21.45 -17.30 -6.05
C ILE A 186 -22.92 -17.77 -5.97
N VAL A 187 -23.81 -17.20 -6.78
CA VAL A 187 -25.24 -17.61 -6.83
C VAL A 187 -25.41 -19.07 -7.20
N ALA A 188 -24.65 -19.56 -8.18
CA ALA A 188 -24.68 -20.97 -8.56
C ALA A 188 -24.20 -21.89 -7.42
N PHE A 189 -23.15 -21.49 -6.70
CA PHE A 189 -22.62 -22.22 -5.56
C PHE A 189 -23.62 -22.26 -4.40
N GLU A 190 -24.25 -21.13 -4.07
CA GLU A 190 -25.30 -21.05 -3.06
C GLU A 190 -26.47 -22.00 -3.40
N GLY A 191 -26.88 -22.03 -4.66
CA GLY A 191 -27.97 -22.94 -5.13
C GLY A 191 -27.61 -24.42 -5.10
N ILE A 192 -26.33 -24.79 -5.36
CA ILE A 192 -25.87 -26.19 -5.32
C ILE A 192 -25.79 -26.73 -3.88
N TYR A 193 -25.37 -25.90 -2.95
CA TYR A 193 -25.12 -26.31 -1.57
C TYR A 193 -26.21 -25.91 -0.57
N ASP A 194 -27.27 -25.27 -1.05
CA ASP A 194 -28.38 -24.76 -0.23
C ASP A 194 -27.90 -23.89 0.96
N ILE A 195 -26.96 -22.97 0.64
CA ILE A 195 -26.39 -22.03 1.61
C ILE A 195 -26.56 -20.59 1.11
N THR A 196 -26.56 -19.65 2.03
CA THR A 196 -26.49 -18.20 1.70
C THR A 196 -25.17 -17.66 2.21
N LEU A 197 -24.34 -17.17 1.29
CA LEU A 197 -23.10 -16.50 1.66
C LEU A 197 -23.41 -15.07 2.09
N THR A 198 -23.04 -14.73 3.31
CA THR A 198 -23.16 -13.35 3.80
C THR A 198 -22.12 -12.50 3.10
N ILE A 199 -22.55 -11.73 2.11
CA ILE A 199 -21.70 -10.69 1.54
C ILE A 199 -21.65 -9.57 2.57
N PHE A 200 -20.51 -9.36 3.20
CA PHE A 200 -20.28 -8.17 4.01
C PHE A 200 -20.28 -6.96 3.08
N GLN A 201 -21.46 -6.36 2.90
CA GLN A 201 -21.58 -5.02 2.37
C GLN A 201 -21.06 -4.07 3.45
N LYS A 202 -19.94 -3.44 3.23
CA LYS A 202 -19.58 -2.16 3.80
C LYS A 202 -19.06 -1.26 2.72
#